data_698599a1fca4d2b3772f696dc3da1012
#
_entry.id   698599a1fca4d2b3772f696dc3da1012
#
_cell.length_a   1.000
_cell.length_b   1.000
_cell.length_c   1.000
_cell.angle_alpha   90.00
_cell.angle_beta   90.00
_cell.angle_gamma   90.00
#
_symmetry.space_group_name_H-M   'P 1'
#
loop_
_entity.id
_entity.type
_entity.pdbx_description
1 polymer ?
#
loop_
_entity_poly.entity_id
_entity_poly.type
_entity_poly.pdbx_seq_one_letter_code
_entity_poly.pdbx_strand_id
1 'polypeptide(L)'
;MEATLLERIKEQLVRHEGLRLKPYRCSAGKLTIGYGRNLDDKGISKSEAYELLTNDIRSCEEQLIEEIPDIYNALDEVRKSVLLYIRFNLRILSHPEGKGFI
;
A
#
# COMPACT_ATOMS: atom_id res chain seq x y z
N MET A 1 -14.59 2.66 22.06
CA MET A 1 -14.79 4.03 21.53
C MET A 1 -15.95 4.00 20.54
N GLU A 2 -16.88 4.89 20.72
CA GLU A 2 -18.02 4.98 19.81
C GLU A 2 -17.60 5.53 18.45
N ALA A 3 -18.32 5.11 17.39
CA ALA A 3 -18.00 5.51 16.02
C ALA A 3 -18.00 7.04 15.85
N THR A 4 -18.99 7.73 16.43
CA THR A 4 -19.09 9.20 16.35
C THR A 4 -17.91 9.90 17.01
N LEU A 5 -17.46 9.40 18.15
CA LEU A 5 -16.30 9.95 18.82
C LEU A 5 -15.04 9.71 18.01
N LEU A 6 -14.89 8.49 17.49
CA LEU A 6 -13.76 8.12 16.64
C LEU A 6 -13.70 9.00 15.39
N GLU A 7 -14.85 9.22 14.74
CA GLU A 7 -14.92 10.06 13.55
C GLU A 7 -14.53 11.50 13.82
N ARG A 8 -14.98 12.06 14.93
CA ARG A 8 -14.62 13.43 15.33
C ARG A 8 -13.13 13.57 15.56
N ILE A 9 -12.52 12.61 16.26
CA ILE A 9 -11.10 12.64 16.52
C ILE A 9 -10.30 12.52 15.22
N LYS A 10 -10.74 11.63 14.33
CA LYS A 10 -10.09 11.48 13.03
C LYS A 10 -10.13 12.77 12.23
N GLU A 11 -11.29 13.43 12.16
CA GLU A 11 -11.42 14.70 11.45
C GLU A 11 -10.50 15.77 12.01
N GLN A 12 -10.41 15.85 13.34
CA GLN A 12 -9.50 16.78 14.00
C GLN A 12 -8.05 16.49 13.65
N LEU A 13 -7.63 15.24 13.75
CA LEU A 13 -6.25 14.83 13.49
C LEU A 13 -5.88 15.03 12.02
N VAL A 14 -6.79 14.71 11.11
CA VAL A 14 -6.56 14.94 9.67
C VAL A 14 -6.30 16.42 9.39
N ARG A 15 -7.00 17.31 10.08
CA ARG A 15 -6.77 18.76 9.90
C ARG A 15 -5.47 19.25 10.51
N HIS A 16 -5.03 18.65 11.61
CA HIS A 16 -3.85 19.09 12.35
C HIS A 16 -2.56 18.40 11.91
N GLU A 17 -2.66 17.12 11.55
CA GLU A 17 -1.51 16.34 11.09
C GLU A 17 -1.46 16.36 9.56
N GLY A 18 -0.37 16.77 9.00
CA GLY A 18 -0.23 16.73 7.54
C GLY A 18 -0.21 15.30 7.01
N LEU A 19 -0.83 15.08 5.85
CA LEU A 19 -0.78 13.79 5.18
C LEU A 19 0.53 13.64 4.40
N ARG A 20 1.27 12.58 4.69
CA ARG A 20 2.47 12.21 3.96
C ARG A 20 2.32 10.80 3.42
N LEU A 21 2.33 10.67 2.11
CA LEU A 21 2.17 9.37 1.46
C LEU A 21 3.47 8.63 1.28
N LYS A 22 4.59 9.27 1.57
CA LYS A 22 5.91 8.64 1.58
C LYS A 22 6.56 8.84 2.93
N PRO A 23 7.44 7.91 3.34
CA PRO A 23 8.11 8.04 4.64
C PRO A 23 8.93 9.31 4.74
N TYR A 24 8.95 9.87 5.94
CA TYR A 24 9.76 11.03 6.25
C TYR A 24 10.24 10.91 7.70
N ARG A 25 11.22 11.71 8.08
CA ARG A 25 11.66 11.76 9.47
C ARG A 25 10.96 12.90 10.19
N CYS A 26 10.29 12.59 11.29
CA CYS A 26 9.64 13.63 12.10
C CYS A 26 10.67 14.40 12.91
N SER A 27 10.21 15.41 13.67
CA SER A 27 11.10 16.24 14.49
C SER A 27 11.91 15.45 15.52
N ALA A 28 11.39 14.30 15.96
CA ALA A 28 12.09 13.40 16.87
C ALA A 28 13.04 12.43 16.15
N GLY A 29 13.20 12.56 14.84
CA GLY A 29 14.07 11.70 14.05
C GLY A 29 13.50 10.33 13.74
N LYS A 30 12.23 10.11 14.02
CA LYS A 30 11.57 8.82 13.78
C LYS A 30 10.99 8.74 12.37
N LEU A 31 11.18 7.60 11.73
CA LEU A 31 10.59 7.35 10.40
C LEU A 31 9.07 7.29 10.54
N THR A 32 8.38 8.12 9.78
CA THR A 32 6.93 8.35 9.95
C THR A 32 6.24 8.38 8.59
N ILE A 33 4.97 8.01 8.53
CA ILE A 33 4.17 8.05 7.30
C ILE A 33 2.70 8.31 7.63
N GLY A 34 1.95 8.74 6.62
CA GLY A 34 0.51 8.96 6.75
C GLY A 34 0.19 10.17 7.61
N TYR A 35 -0.69 10.00 8.56
CA TYR A 35 -1.07 11.03 9.51
C TYR A 35 -0.32 10.85 10.83
N GLY A 36 1.01 10.78 10.74
CA GLY A 36 1.85 10.70 11.93
C GLY A 36 2.09 9.29 12.46
N ARG A 37 2.00 8.26 11.60
CA ARG A 37 2.33 6.90 12.03
C ARG A 37 3.83 6.75 12.18
N ASN A 38 4.28 6.52 13.39
CA ASN A 38 5.68 6.24 13.71
C ASN A 38 6.01 4.81 13.30
N LEU A 39 6.77 4.66 12.21
CA LEU A 39 7.15 3.35 11.69
C LEU A 39 8.28 2.71 12.48
N ASP A 40 9.20 3.53 13.00
CA ASP A 40 10.35 3.00 13.74
C ASP A 40 9.94 2.27 15.02
N ASP A 41 9.04 2.88 15.78
CA ASP A 41 8.65 2.32 17.07
C ASP A 41 7.41 1.44 16.99
N LYS A 42 6.47 1.77 16.11
CA LYS A 42 5.20 1.07 16.04
C LYS A 42 5.09 0.12 14.84
N GLY A 43 5.66 0.50 13.70
CA GLY A 43 5.48 -0.25 12.47
C GLY A 43 4.04 -0.23 12.00
N ILE A 44 3.60 -1.32 11.40
CA ILE A 44 2.22 -1.48 10.95
C ILE A 44 1.63 -2.76 11.53
N SER A 45 0.31 -2.80 11.65
CA SER A 45 -0.39 -3.98 12.12
C SER A 45 -0.55 -5.00 10.99
N LYS A 46 -0.92 -6.22 11.37
CA LYS A 46 -1.21 -7.27 10.38
C LYS A 46 -2.34 -6.85 9.45
N SER A 47 -3.40 -6.25 9.99
CA SER A 47 -4.52 -5.81 9.15
C SER A 47 -4.13 -4.68 8.22
N GLU A 48 -3.28 -3.77 8.65
CA GLU A 48 -2.74 -2.71 7.79
C GLU A 48 -1.86 -3.28 6.69
N ALA A 49 -1.02 -4.26 7.02
CA ALA A 49 -0.19 -4.95 6.03
C ALA A 49 -1.05 -5.65 4.98
N TYR A 50 -2.15 -6.27 5.41
CA TYR A 50 -3.08 -6.94 4.50
C TYR A 50 -3.80 -5.95 3.59
N GLU A 51 -4.18 -4.79 4.10
CA GLU A 51 -4.75 -3.70 3.31
C GLU A 51 -3.77 -3.23 2.23
N LEU A 52 -2.52 -3.03 2.61
CA LEU A 52 -1.47 -2.63 1.67
C LEU A 52 -1.31 -3.69 0.58
N LEU A 53 -1.30 -4.96 0.97
CA LEU A 53 -1.21 -6.07 0.01
C LEU A 53 -2.37 -6.06 -0.98
N THR A 54 -3.58 -5.88 -0.49
CA THR A 54 -4.78 -5.82 -1.33
C THR A 54 -4.68 -4.69 -2.35
N ASN A 55 -4.27 -3.52 -1.90
CA ASN A 55 -4.12 -2.36 -2.76
C ASN A 55 -3.02 -2.57 -3.79
N ASP A 56 -1.92 -3.21 -3.41
CA ASP A 56 -0.83 -3.52 -4.33
C ASP A 56 -1.25 -4.51 -5.41
N ILE A 57 -2.03 -5.52 -5.05
CA ILE A 57 -2.56 -6.48 -6.02
C ILE A 57 -3.51 -5.80 -6.99
N ARG A 58 -4.38 -4.93 -6.49
CA ARG A 58 -5.29 -4.16 -7.35
C ARG A 58 -4.53 -3.28 -8.33
N SER A 59 -3.47 -2.65 -7.88
CA SER A 59 -2.60 -1.85 -8.75
C SER A 59 -1.97 -2.70 -9.85
N CYS A 60 -1.52 -3.89 -9.52
CA CYS A 60 -0.98 -4.83 -10.51
C CYS A 60 -2.04 -5.19 -11.56
N GLU A 61 -3.27 -5.45 -11.12
CA GLU A 61 -4.36 -5.78 -12.04
C GLU A 61 -4.68 -4.61 -12.96
N GLU A 62 -4.77 -3.41 -12.41
CA GLU A 62 -5.02 -2.21 -13.21
C GLU A 62 -3.95 -2.01 -14.27
N GLN A 63 -2.69 -2.25 -13.93
CA GLN A 63 -1.59 -2.16 -14.88
C GLN A 63 -1.71 -3.18 -16.00
N LEU A 64 -2.06 -4.42 -15.66
CA LEU A 64 -2.24 -5.47 -16.66
C LEU A 64 -3.41 -5.18 -17.59
N ILE A 65 -4.52 -4.70 -17.06
CA ILE A 65 -5.68 -4.32 -17.85
C ILE A 65 -5.33 -3.17 -18.80
N GLU A 66 -4.53 -2.22 -18.34
CA GLU A 66 -4.09 -1.10 -19.16
C GLU A 66 -3.12 -1.53 -20.26
N GLU A 67 -2.15 -2.39 -19.92
CA GLU A 67 -1.10 -2.81 -20.86
C GLU A 67 -1.55 -3.88 -21.86
N ILE A 68 -2.34 -4.85 -21.39
CA ILE A 68 -2.77 -6.01 -22.21
C ILE A 68 -4.24 -6.34 -21.97
N PRO A 69 -5.16 -5.37 -22.25
CA PRO A 69 -6.58 -5.56 -21.90
C PRO A 69 -7.21 -6.78 -22.53
N ASP A 70 -6.98 -7.01 -23.82
CA ASP A 70 -7.60 -8.13 -24.55
C ASP A 70 -7.10 -9.48 -24.04
N ILE A 71 -5.79 -9.58 -23.79
CA ILE A 71 -5.19 -10.80 -23.28
C ILE A 71 -5.67 -11.08 -21.87
N TYR A 72 -5.58 -10.08 -20.99
CA TYR A 72 -5.94 -10.26 -19.59
C TYR A 72 -7.41 -10.61 -19.43
N ASN A 73 -8.30 -9.89 -20.10
CA ASN A 73 -9.74 -10.11 -19.98
C ASN A 73 -10.20 -11.44 -20.55
N ALA A 74 -9.43 -12.02 -21.47
CA ALA A 74 -9.73 -13.34 -22.04
C ALA A 74 -9.30 -14.50 -21.16
N LEU A 75 -8.50 -14.25 -20.13
CA LEU A 75 -8.01 -15.30 -19.23
C LEU A 75 -9.08 -15.70 -18.21
N ASP A 76 -9.08 -16.97 -17.82
CA ASP A 76 -9.87 -17.42 -16.69
C ASP A 76 -9.25 -16.96 -15.36
N GLU A 77 -9.95 -17.19 -14.26
CA GLU A 77 -9.48 -16.71 -12.95
C GLU A 77 -8.15 -17.33 -12.53
N VAL A 78 -7.94 -18.61 -12.83
CA VAL A 78 -6.70 -19.31 -12.47
C VAL A 78 -5.50 -18.65 -13.19
N ARG A 79 -5.65 -18.45 -14.49
CA ARG A 79 -4.57 -17.84 -15.29
C ARG A 79 -4.36 -16.38 -14.92
N LYS A 80 -5.43 -15.64 -14.63
CA LYS A 80 -5.31 -14.28 -14.09
C LYS A 80 -4.51 -14.27 -12.81
N SER A 81 -4.80 -15.19 -11.90
CA SER A 81 -4.09 -15.24 -10.61
C SER A 81 -2.60 -15.52 -10.78
N VAL A 82 -2.24 -16.39 -11.71
CA VAL A 82 -0.83 -16.66 -12.01
C VAL A 82 -0.14 -15.42 -12.55
N LEU A 83 -0.78 -14.73 -13.47
CA LEU A 83 -0.21 -13.52 -14.08
C LEU A 83 -0.06 -12.40 -13.06
N LEU A 84 -1.06 -12.23 -12.18
CA LEU A 84 -0.99 -11.26 -11.09
C LEU A 84 0.15 -11.58 -10.12
N TYR A 85 0.33 -12.84 -9.78
CA TYR A 85 1.41 -13.28 -8.91
C TYR A 85 2.78 -12.94 -9.52
N ILE A 86 2.95 -13.21 -10.81
CA ILE A 86 4.19 -12.90 -11.52
C ILE A 86 4.42 -11.38 -11.55
N ARG A 87 3.40 -10.61 -11.89
CA ARG A 87 3.50 -9.15 -11.95
C ARG A 87 3.87 -8.57 -10.59
N PHE A 88 3.26 -9.07 -9.53
CA PHE A 88 3.56 -8.64 -8.17
C PHE A 88 5.04 -8.85 -7.83
N ASN A 89 5.58 -10.01 -8.18
CA ASN A 89 6.99 -10.31 -7.93
C ASN A 89 7.92 -9.47 -8.80
N LEU A 90 7.58 -9.23 -10.05
CA LEU A 90 8.37 -8.36 -10.93
C LEU A 90 8.40 -6.92 -10.43
N ARG A 91 7.34 -6.46 -9.80
CA ARG A 91 7.29 -5.14 -9.17
C ARG A 91 8.41 -4.99 -8.15
N ILE A 92 8.65 -6.02 -7.36
CA ILE A 92 9.72 -6.02 -6.37
C ILE A 92 11.09 -5.98 -7.06
N LEU A 93 11.26 -6.78 -8.11
CA LEU A 93 12.51 -6.84 -8.85
C LEU A 93 12.85 -5.53 -9.57
N SER A 94 11.85 -4.76 -9.95
CA SER A 94 12.05 -3.49 -10.63
C SER A 94 12.26 -2.31 -9.70
N HIS A 95 12.38 -2.56 -8.39
CA HIS A 95 12.66 -1.50 -7.42
C HIS A 95 13.97 -0.80 -7.77
N PRO A 96 14.00 0.55 -7.76
CA PRO A 96 15.18 1.30 -8.18
C PRO A 96 16.46 0.94 -7.44
N GLU A 97 16.35 0.55 -6.18
CA GLU A 97 17.51 0.21 -5.36
C GLU A 97 17.93 -1.26 -5.48
N GLY A 98 17.14 -2.06 -6.18
CA GLY A 98 17.40 -3.48 -6.31
C GLY A 98 17.34 -4.25 -5.00
N LYS A 99 16.69 -3.72 -4.00
CA LYS A 99 16.63 -4.29 -2.66
C LYS A 99 15.29 -4.87 -2.27
N GLY A 100 14.31 -4.75 -3.12
CA GLY A 100 12.97 -5.24 -2.81
C GLY A 100 12.86 -6.75 -2.83
N PHE A 101 13.87 -7.42 -3.33
CA PHE A 101 13.87 -8.86 -3.49
C PHE A 101 15.01 -9.48 -2.69
N ILE A 102 14.64 -10.36 -1.82
CA ILE A 102 15.59 -11.11 -1.00
C ILE A 102 15.29 -12.59 -1.12
#